data_ddd3a5709124d47ecf4ddccfb8ecb0f1
#
_entry.id   ddd3a5709124d47ecf4ddccfb8ecb0f1
#
_cell.length_a   1.000
_cell.length_b   1.000
_cell.length_c   1.000
_cell.angle_alpha   90.00
_cell.angle_beta   90.00
_cell.angle_gamma   90.00
#
_symmetry.space_group_name_H-M   'P 1'
#
loop_
_entity.id
_entity.type
_entity.pdbx_description
1 polymer ?
#
loop_
_entity_poly.entity_id
_entity_poly.type
_entity_poly.pdbx_seq_one_letter_code
_entity_poly.pdbx_strand_id
1 'polypeptide(L)'
;MIGTGAHWADGSALAPPPWIQPHASTLPATGAWRPGDPLGQRQFMRMAVDRPFVLEGGGQLHDITVAFETWGTLNAEATNAVLVCHALTGDAHAAGHHGD
;
A
#
# COMPACT_ATOMS: atom_id res chain seq x y z
N MET A 1 14.01 8.52 9.45
CA MET A 1 13.60 8.61 8.04
C MET A 1 12.95 7.35 7.61
N ILE A 2 11.76 7.45 7.13
CA ILE A 2 11.23 6.36 6.35
C ILE A 2 11.95 6.48 5.03
N GLY A 3 12.88 5.58 4.80
CA GLY A 3 13.66 5.60 3.60
C GLY A 3 12.85 5.13 2.40
N THR A 4 13.52 4.47 1.50
CA THR A 4 12.98 3.94 0.27
C THR A 4 12.26 2.61 0.48
N GLY A 5 11.64 2.37 1.59
CA GLY A 5 10.89 1.15 1.81
C GLY A 5 10.42 1.01 3.24
N ALA A 6 9.21 0.53 3.42
CA ALA A 6 8.75 0.06 4.71
C ALA A 6 9.29 -1.34 4.97
N HIS A 7 9.45 -1.65 6.24
CA HIS A 7 9.91 -2.96 6.68
C HIS A 7 9.00 -3.45 7.80
N TRP A 8 8.86 -4.76 7.88
CA TRP A 8 8.27 -5.39 9.05
C TRP A 8 9.20 -5.22 10.25
N ALA A 9 8.71 -5.55 11.44
CA ALA A 9 9.48 -5.47 12.68
C ALA A 9 10.77 -6.32 12.65
N ASP A 10 10.83 -7.32 11.80
CA ASP A 10 12.03 -8.16 11.60
C ASP A 10 13.06 -7.55 10.64
N GLY A 11 12.78 -6.37 10.07
CA GLY A 11 13.67 -5.69 9.12
C GLY A 11 13.54 -6.15 7.67
N SER A 12 12.69 -7.11 7.36
CA SER A 12 12.50 -7.55 5.98
C SER A 12 11.71 -6.52 5.17
N ALA A 13 12.12 -6.32 3.92
CA ALA A 13 11.42 -5.41 3.00
C ALA A 13 10.04 -5.99 2.64
N LEU A 14 9.04 -5.11 2.60
CA LEU A 14 7.72 -5.47 2.12
C LEU A 14 7.76 -5.65 0.60
N ALA A 15 7.26 -6.78 0.13
CA ALA A 15 7.12 -7.09 -1.29
C ALA A 15 5.65 -7.30 -1.65
N PRO A 16 5.30 -7.19 -2.95
CA PRO A 16 3.96 -7.54 -3.38
C PRO A 16 3.59 -8.96 -2.95
N PRO A 17 2.37 -9.20 -2.49
CA PRO A 17 1.91 -10.56 -2.20
C PRO A 17 1.97 -11.47 -3.43
N PRO A 18 2.21 -12.78 -3.27
CA PRO A 18 2.33 -13.70 -4.41
C PRO A 18 1.10 -13.77 -5.32
N TRP A 19 -0.07 -13.42 -4.78
CA TRP A 19 -1.32 -13.41 -5.55
C TRP A 19 -1.51 -12.16 -6.41
N ILE A 20 -0.66 -11.13 -6.24
CA ILE A 20 -0.64 -9.98 -7.15
C ILE A 20 0.14 -10.41 -8.39
N GLN A 21 -0.57 -10.86 -9.40
CA GLN A 21 0.03 -11.32 -10.64
C GLN A 21 -0.23 -10.31 -11.76
N PRO A 22 0.72 -10.15 -12.68
CA PRO A 22 0.47 -9.40 -13.89
C PRO A 22 -0.70 -10.02 -14.65
N HIS A 23 -1.64 -9.21 -15.08
CA HIS A 23 -2.72 -9.67 -15.93
C HIS A 23 -3.01 -8.65 -17.02
N ALA A 24 -3.34 -9.14 -18.19
CA ALA A 24 -3.87 -8.30 -19.24
C ALA A 24 -5.30 -7.88 -18.86
N SER A 25 -5.60 -6.62 -19.01
CA SER A 25 -6.93 -6.09 -18.81
C SER A 25 -7.42 -5.45 -20.09
N THR A 26 -8.63 -5.77 -20.50
CA THR A 26 -9.32 -5.10 -21.60
C THR A 26 -10.03 -3.83 -21.16
N LEU A 27 -10.05 -3.57 -19.85
CA LEU A 27 -10.64 -2.35 -19.32
C LEU A 27 -9.80 -1.12 -19.71
N PRO A 28 -10.44 0.04 -19.86
CA PRO A 28 -9.71 1.28 -20.11
C PRO A 28 -8.63 1.52 -19.05
N ALA A 29 -7.53 2.09 -19.48
CA ALA A 29 -6.48 2.49 -18.54
C ALA A 29 -7.06 3.51 -17.55
N THR A 30 -6.83 3.27 -16.26
CA THR A 30 -7.14 4.22 -15.20
C THR A 30 -5.85 4.82 -14.68
N GLY A 31 -5.92 5.93 -13.95
CA GLY A 31 -4.74 6.47 -13.28
C GLY A 31 -4.28 5.63 -12.09
N ALA A 32 -5.07 4.66 -11.66
CA ALA A 32 -4.75 3.81 -10.52
C ALA A 32 -3.78 2.69 -10.92
N TRP A 33 -2.86 2.37 -10.02
CA TRP A 33 -1.96 1.24 -10.17
C TRP A 33 -2.72 -0.08 -10.22
N ARG A 34 -2.24 -1.01 -11.02
CA ARG A 34 -2.78 -2.36 -11.14
C ARG A 34 -1.67 -3.40 -11.03
N PRO A 35 -1.99 -4.62 -10.61
CA PRO A 35 -1.03 -5.71 -10.64
C PRO A 35 -0.38 -5.86 -12.02
N GLY A 36 0.94 -5.82 -12.04
CA GLY A 36 1.73 -5.84 -13.26
C GLY A 36 2.29 -4.49 -13.70
N ASP A 37 1.74 -3.39 -13.19
CA ASP A 37 2.33 -2.08 -13.42
C ASP A 37 3.63 -1.92 -12.60
N PRO A 38 4.55 -1.04 -13.03
CA PRO A 38 5.71 -0.72 -12.22
C PRO A 38 5.33 -0.32 -10.79
N LEU A 39 6.06 -0.83 -9.83
CA LEU A 39 5.76 -0.58 -8.41
C LEU A 39 6.05 0.86 -8.00
N GLY A 40 7.05 1.49 -8.62
CA GLY A 40 7.53 2.79 -8.17
C GLY A 40 7.99 2.71 -6.71
N GLN A 41 7.52 3.61 -5.90
CA GLN A 41 7.81 3.65 -4.46
C GLN A 41 6.74 2.94 -3.61
N ARG A 42 5.84 2.20 -4.22
CA ARG A 42 4.78 1.50 -3.51
C ARG A 42 5.31 0.40 -2.62
N GLN A 43 4.76 0.36 -1.44
CA GLN A 43 5.03 -0.61 -0.40
C GLN A 43 3.72 -1.29 -0.04
N PHE A 44 3.81 -2.46 0.58
CA PHE A 44 2.64 -3.25 0.92
C PHE A 44 2.69 -3.67 2.38
N MET A 45 1.54 -3.58 3.04
CA MET A 45 1.37 -4.04 4.41
C MET A 45 0.22 -5.05 4.44
N ARG A 46 0.47 -6.18 5.07
CA ARG A 46 -0.59 -7.17 5.36
C ARG A 46 -1.10 -6.97 6.77
N MET A 47 -2.40 -7.08 6.92
CA MET A 47 -3.08 -6.98 8.21
C MET A 47 -4.24 -7.97 8.27
N ALA A 48 -4.80 -8.16 9.44
CA ALA A 48 -5.89 -9.12 9.67
C ALA A 48 -5.52 -10.56 9.29
N VAL A 49 -4.27 -10.94 9.45
CA VAL A 49 -3.78 -12.30 9.13
C VAL A 49 -4.19 -13.27 10.23
N ASP A 50 -3.86 -12.95 11.48
CA ASP A 50 -4.12 -13.83 12.62
C ASP A 50 -5.53 -13.66 13.21
N ARG A 51 -6.08 -12.46 13.07
CA ARG A 51 -7.41 -12.12 13.54
C ARG A 51 -8.16 -11.32 12.50
N PRO A 52 -9.45 -11.62 12.28
CA PRO A 52 -10.22 -10.89 11.30
C PRO A 52 -10.40 -9.42 11.68
N PHE A 53 -10.50 -8.58 10.68
CA PHE A 53 -10.97 -7.20 10.84
C PHE A 53 -12.50 -7.22 10.79
N VAL A 54 -13.14 -6.89 11.91
CA VAL A 54 -14.59 -6.92 12.04
C VAL A 54 -15.17 -5.58 11.59
N LEU A 55 -16.10 -5.63 10.65
CA LEU A 55 -16.80 -4.46 10.15
C LEU A 55 -17.97 -4.10 11.07
N GLU A 56 -18.37 -2.83 11.08
CA GLU A 56 -19.53 -2.37 11.87
C GLU A 56 -20.81 -3.16 11.54
N GLY A 57 -21.00 -3.53 10.29
CA GLY A 57 -22.15 -4.35 9.85
C GLY A 57 -22.09 -5.82 10.23
N GLY A 58 -21.05 -6.25 10.95
CA GLY A 58 -20.89 -7.64 11.41
C GLY A 58 -20.12 -8.54 10.42
N GLY A 59 -19.81 -8.06 9.22
CA GLY A 59 -18.95 -8.79 8.29
C GLY A 59 -17.49 -8.82 8.77
N GLN A 60 -16.69 -9.70 8.18
CA GLN A 60 -15.29 -9.88 8.54
C GLN A 60 -14.43 -9.89 7.29
N LEU A 61 -13.26 -9.24 7.39
CA LEU A 61 -12.23 -9.28 6.36
C LEU A 61 -11.00 -9.99 6.91
N HIS A 62 -10.39 -10.80 6.08
CA HIS A 62 -9.17 -11.53 6.41
C HIS A 62 -8.09 -11.20 5.39
N ASP A 63 -6.85 -11.23 5.84
CA ASP A 63 -5.67 -11.12 4.98
C ASP A 63 -5.74 -9.91 4.04
N ILE A 64 -5.93 -8.74 4.64
CA ILE A 64 -6.02 -7.48 3.92
C ILE A 64 -4.62 -7.05 3.51
N THR A 65 -4.43 -6.70 2.25
CA THR A 65 -3.20 -6.07 1.78
C THR A 65 -3.47 -4.62 1.41
N VAL A 66 -2.70 -3.72 1.99
CA VAL A 66 -2.79 -2.29 1.72
C VAL A 66 -1.52 -1.84 1.01
N ALA A 67 -1.67 -1.21 -0.14
CA ALA A 67 -0.59 -0.51 -0.80
C ALA A 67 -0.49 0.91 -0.26
N PHE A 68 0.73 1.39 -0.04
CA PHE A 68 0.95 2.75 0.46
C PHE A 68 2.29 3.29 -0.04
N GLU A 69 2.44 4.59 0.01
CA GLU A 69 3.71 5.27 -0.20
C GLU A 69 3.99 6.21 0.97
N THR A 70 5.25 6.58 1.14
CA THR A 70 5.67 7.48 2.20
C THR A 70 6.59 8.56 1.66
N TRP A 71 6.47 9.77 2.18
CA TRP A 71 7.30 10.90 1.84
C TRP A 71 7.80 11.58 3.11
N GLY A 72 9.03 12.04 3.09
CA GLY A 72 9.62 12.80 4.19
C GLY A 72 10.23 11.93 5.27
N THR A 73 10.37 12.50 6.44
CA THR A 73 11.08 11.89 7.56
C THR A 73 10.22 11.86 8.80
N LEU A 74 10.04 10.67 9.35
CA LEU A 74 9.34 10.48 10.62
C LEU A 74 10.29 10.77 11.77
N ASN A 75 9.85 11.56 12.77
CA ASN A 75 10.63 11.78 13.97
C ASN A 75 10.62 10.53 14.88
N ALA A 76 11.52 10.53 15.88
CA ALA A 76 11.69 9.36 16.75
C ALA A 76 10.43 9.01 17.53
N GLU A 77 9.63 9.99 17.88
CA GLU A 77 8.38 9.84 18.62
C GLU A 77 7.18 9.51 17.72
N ALA A 78 7.39 9.49 16.40
CA ALA A 78 6.34 9.24 15.42
C ALA A 78 5.14 10.21 15.53
N THR A 79 5.38 11.44 15.94
CA THR A 79 4.32 12.44 16.17
C THR A 79 4.05 13.35 14.98
N ASN A 80 4.85 13.26 13.93
CA ASN A 80 4.77 14.12 12.74
C ASN A 80 4.25 13.39 11.50
N ALA A 81 3.51 12.31 11.69
CA ALA A 81 2.92 11.57 10.58
C ALA A 81 1.55 12.16 10.20
N VAL A 82 1.30 12.26 8.90
CA VAL A 82 0.00 12.62 8.33
C VAL A 82 -0.43 11.49 7.40
N LEU A 83 -1.59 10.92 7.64
CA LEU A 83 -2.18 9.92 6.75
C LEU A 83 -3.02 10.62 5.68
N VAL A 84 -2.72 10.32 4.42
CA VAL A 84 -3.50 10.77 3.28
C VAL A 84 -4.22 9.58 2.68
N CYS A 85 -5.55 9.63 2.66
CA CYS A 85 -6.38 8.61 2.02
C CYS A 85 -6.82 9.15 0.66
N HIS A 86 -6.54 8.39 -0.39
CA HIS A 86 -6.94 8.78 -1.74
C HIS A 86 -8.45 8.66 -1.96
N ALA A 87 -8.96 9.36 -2.98
CA ALA A 87 -10.34 9.21 -3.43
C ALA A 87 -10.55 7.85 -4.11
N LEU A 88 -11.82 7.47 -4.31
CA LEU A 88 -12.20 6.18 -4.90
C LEU A 88 -11.49 5.87 -6.23
N THR A 89 -11.18 6.90 -7.02
CA THR A 89 -10.54 6.76 -8.33
C THR A 89 -9.02 6.89 -8.29
N GLY A 90 -8.45 7.09 -7.12
CA GLY A 90 -7.00 7.23 -6.94
C GLY A 90 -6.32 5.93 -6.52
N ASP A 91 -5.07 6.07 -6.12
CA ASP A 91 -4.27 4.98 -5.54
C ASP A 91 -3.24 5.54 -4.54
N ALA A 92 -2.28 4.70 -4.13
CA ALA A 92 -1.27 5.07 -3.15
C ALA A 92 -0.29 6.16 -3.61
N HIS A 93 -0.23 6.45 -4.91
CA HIS A 93 0.71 7.43 -5.46
C HIS A 93 0.11 8.83 -5.45
N ALA A 94 0.40 9.62 -4.41
CA ALA A 94 -0.15 10.97 -4.23
C ALA A 94 0.77 12.08 -4.75
N ALA A 95 2.07 11.83 -4.86
CA ALA A 95 3.06 12.84 -5.24
C ALA A 95 4.26 12.21 -5.94
N GLY A 96 4.97 12.99 -6.75
CA GLY A 96 6.11 12.55 -7.54
C GLY A 96 5.72 12.19 -8.97
N HIS A 97 6.66 11.57 -9.68
CA HIS A 97 6.44 11.10 -11.05
C HIS A 97 6.13 9.61 -11.06
N HIS A 98 5.28 9.20 -11.99
CA HIS A 98 5.03 7.78 -12.20
C HIS A 98 6.32 7.07 -12.65
N GLY A 99 6.65 5.98 -11.96
CA GLY A 99 7.82 5.18 -12.27
C GLY A 99 9.10 5.59 -11.56
N ASP A 100 9.04 6.58 -10.72
CA ASP A 100 10.21 7.00 -9.93
C ASP A 100 10.45 6.08 -8.72
#